data_b3cedb81e9c2c25a2765d9f9c9d782d7
#
_entry.id   b3cedb81e9c2c25a2765d9f9c9d782d7
#
_cell.length_a   1.000
_cell.length_b   1.000
_cell.length_c   1.000
_cell.angle_alpha   90.00
_cell.angle_beta   90.00
_cell.angle_gamma   90.00
#
_symmetry.space_group_name_H-M   'P 1'
#
loop_
_entity.id
_entity.type
_entity.pdbx_description
1 polymer ?
#
loop_
_entity_poly.entity_id
_entity_poly.type
_entity_poly.pdbx_seq_one_letter_code
_entity_poly.pdbx_strand_id
1 'polypeptide(L)'
;MTDLSALIDTDRHRLTDAAWLAEKRDELNAQGVVQMRGFLQPDALADLQNESAMALNQAYFKPQSHNIYLDKGDEALPDSHIRNRRVTSSKGCIT
;
A
#
# COMPACT_ATOMS: atom_id res chain seq x y z
N MET A 1 19.36 -1.21 -18.54
CA MET A 1 18.10 -0.61 -18.15
C MET A 1 16.96 -1.56 -18.51
N THR A 2 16.11 -1.93 -17.58
CA THR A 2 15.02 -2.84 -17.87
C THR A 2 13.93 -2.12 -18.67
N ASP A 3 13.48 -2.73 -19.76
CA ASP A 3 12.36 -2.22 -20.52
C ASP A 3 11.08 -2.31 -19.68
N LEU A 4 10.31 -1.24 -19.66
CA LEU A 4 9.06 -1.18 -18.90
C LEU A 4 8.07 -2.28 -19.31
N SER A 5 8.05 -2.66 -20.60
CA SER A 5 7.19 -3.72 -21.13
C SER A 5 7.52 -5.10 -20.56
N ALA A 6 8.70 -5.30 -20.01
CA ALA A 6 9.07 -6.55 -19.34
C ALA A 6 8.44 -6.66 -17.94
N LEU A 7 8.09 -5.54 -17.34
CA LEU A 7 7.53 -5.47 -16.00
C LEU A 7 6.02 -5.26 -15.99
N ILE A 8 5.54 -4.43 -16.91
CA ILE A 8 4.15 -3.97 -16.97
C ILE A 8 3.52 -4.42 -18.28
N ASP A 9 2.26 -4.81 -18.23
CA ASP A 9 1.46 -5.09 -19.43
C ASP A 9 1.09 -3.76 -20.11
N THR A 10 2.00 -3.27 -20.95
CA THR A 10 1.85 -1.98 -21.63
C THR A 10 0.84 -2.02 -22.78
N ASP A 11 0.43 -3.19 -23.25
CA ASP A 11 -0.64 -3.34 -24.23
C ASP A 11 -2.01 -3.10 -23.60
N ARG A 12 -2.19 -3.55 -22.38
CA ARG A 12 -3.41 -3.33 -21.60
C ARG A 12 -3.43 -1.95 -20.96
N HIS A 13 -2.30 -1.53 -20.42
CA HIS A 13 -2.13 -0.26 -19.70
C HIS A 13 -1.23 0.67 -20.51
N ARG A 14 -1.86 1.45 -21.38
CA ARG A 14 -1.17 2.31 -22.36
C ARG A 14 -0.72 3.62 -21.73
N LEU A 15 0.29 3.55 -20.87
CA LEU A 15 0.73 4.66 -20.03
C LEU A 15 1.17 5.92 -20.78
N THR A 16 1.54 5.77 -22.07
CA THR A 16 1.96 6.89 -22.91
C THR A 16 0.88 7.35 -23.90
N ASP A 17 -0.29 6.72 -23.90
CA ASP A 17 -1.41 7.05 -24.78
C ASP A 17 -2.28 8.12 -24.11
N ALA A 18 -2.40 9.27 -24.75
CA ALA A 18 -3.17 10.39 -24.20
C ALA A 18 -4.65 10.06 -24.00
N ALA A 19 -5.24 9.27 -24.92
CA ALA A 19 -6.64 8.88 -24.81
C ALA A 19 -6.88 7.93 -23.63
N TRP A 20 -5.98 6.97 -23.44
CA TRP A 20 -6.04 6.06 -22.30
C TRP A 20 -5.88 6.81 -20.97
N LEU A 21 -4.93 7.76 -20.91
CA LEU A 21 -4.72 8.58 -19.71
C LEU A 21 -5.94 9.45 -19.39
N ALA A 22 -6.58 10.03 -20.41
CA ALA A 22 -7.79 10.83 -20.23
C ALA A 22 -8.93 9.98 -19.67
N GLU A 23 -9.11 8.76 -20.19
CA GLU A 23 -10.12 7.82 -19.70
C GLU A 23 -9.88 7.47 -18.22
N LYS A 24 -8.64 7.20 -17.85
CA LYS A 24 -8.30 6.89 -16.45
C LYS A 24 -8.47 8.09 -15.53
N ARG A 25 -8.18 9.28 -16.01
CA ARG A 25 -8.42 10.52 -15.25
C ARG A 25 -9.91 10.71 -15.00
N ASP A 26 -10.76 10.51 -16.01
CA ASP A 26 -12.20 10.62 -15.88
C ASP A 26 -12.75 9.59 -14.89
N GLU A 27 -12.24 8.36 -14.94
CA GLU A 27 -12.60 7.31 -14.02
C GLU A 27 -12.21 7.68 -12.56
N LEU A 28 -11.01 8.21 -12.37
CA LEU A 28 -10.56 8.66 -11.06
C LEU A 28 -11.42 9.81 -10.53
N ASN A 29 -11.75 10.77 -11.38
CA ASN A 29 -12.59 11.91 -10.99
C ASN A 29 -14.02 11.49 -10.66
N ALA A 30 -14.55 10.49 -11.36
CA ALA A 30 -15.92 10.01 -11.16
C ALA A 30 -16.05 9.10 -9.93
N GLN A 31 -15.06 8.25 -9.67
CA GLN A 31 -15.14 7.19 -8.66
C GLN A 31 -14.18 7.36 -7.49
N GLY A 32 -13.21 8.28 -7.60
CA GLY A 32 -12.17 8.48 -6.59
C GLY A 32 -11.12 7.38 -6.53
N VAL A 33 -11.22 6.37 -7.41
CA VAL A 33 -10.28 5.25 -7.46
C VAL A 33 -10.18 4.72 -8.89
N VAL A 34 -8.99 4.26 -9.26
CA VAL A 34 -8.75 3.58 -10.52
C VAL A 34 -8.12 2.22 -10.21
N GLN A 35 -8.69 1.16 -10.78
CA GLN A 35 -8.10 -0.18 -10.71
C GLN A 35 -7.43 -0.52 -12.04
N MET A 36 -6.21 -0.97 -11.98
CA MET A 36 -5.44 -1.40 -13.14
C MET A 36 -5.12 -2.89 -13.02
N ARG A 37 -6.10 -3.71 -13.36
CA ARG A 37 -5.98 -5.17 -13.26
C ARG A 37 -4.96 -5.70 -14.24
N GLY A 38 -4.18 -6.70 -13.80
CA GLY A 38 -3.13 -7.28 -14.64
C GLY A 38 -2.05 -6.27 -14.99
N PHE A 39 -1.77 -5.31 -14.11
CA PHE A 39 -0.78 -4.26 -14.35
C PHE A 39 0.62 -4.81 -14.52
N LEU A 40 1.01 -5.74 -13.66
CA LEU A 40 2.30 -6.39 -13.76
C LEU A 40 2.24 -7.60 -14.69
N GLN A 41 3.31 -7.82 -15.45
CA GLN A 41 3.48 -9.05 -16.18
C GLN A 41 3.55 -10.24 -15.19
N PRO A 42 3.04 -11.43 -15.53
CA PRO A 42 3.06 -12.57 -14.62
C PRO A 42 4.44 -12.93 -14.09
N ASP A 43 5.46 -12.88 -14.94
CA ASP A 43 6.84 -13.19 -14.52
C ASP A 43 7.37 -12.13 -13.55
N ALA A 44 7.07 -10.86 -13.79
CA ALA A 44 7.46 -9.78 -12.89
C ALA A 44 6.77 -9.91 -11.53
N LEU A 45 5.50 -10.29 -11.51
CA LEU A 45 4.76 -10.52 -10.27
C LEU A 45 5.38 -11.68 -9.48
N ALA A 46 5.72 -12.78 -10.16
CA ALA A 46 6.38 -13.91 -9.53
C ALA A 46 7.74 -13.54 -8.94
N ASP A 47 8.53 -12.75 -9.66
CA ASP A 47 9.83 -12.27 -9.19
C ASP A 47 9.68 -11.39 -7.94
N LEU A 48 8.69 -10.49 -7.92
CA LEU A 48 8.41 -9.64 -6.76
C LEU A 48 7.98 -10.46 -5.55
N GLN A 49 7.14 -11.47 -5.75
CA GLN A 49 6.70 -12.36 -4.69
C GLN A 49 7.88 -13.15 -4.10
N ASN A 50 8.76 -13.66 -4.94
CA ASN A 50 9.95 -14.38 -4.51
C ASN A 50 10.92 -13.46 -3.75
N GLU A 51 11.15 -12.26 -4.26
CA GLU A 51 12.01 -11.27 -3.62
C GLU A 51 11.45 -10.89 -2.24
N SER A 52 10.16 -10.67 -2.13
CA SER A 52 9.50 -10.37 -0.86
C SER A 52 9.64 -11.51 0.13
N ALA A 53 9.47 -12.76 -0.32
CA ALA A 53 9.62 -13.95 0.54
C ALA A 53 11.05 -14.11 1.04
N MET A 54 12.04 -13.83 0.20
CA MET A 54 13.47 -13.91 0.57
C MET A 54 13.86 -12.79 1.55
N ALA A 55 13.26 -11.63 1.42
CA ALA A 55 13.57 -10.48 2.28
C ALA A 55 12.82 -10.51 3.62
N LEU A 56 11.81 -11.36 3.76
CA LEU A 56 10.93 -11.40 4.93
C LEU A 56 11.70 -11.66 6.24
N ASN A 57 12.72 -12.48 6.20
CA ASN A 57 13.54 -12.79 7.38
C ASN A 57 14.44 -11.62 7.82
N GLN A 58 14.58 -10.59 6.98
CA GLN A 58 15.27 -9.35 7.31
C GLN A 58 14.33 -8.29 7.88
N ALA A 59 13.03 -8.54 7.86
CA ALA A 59 12.05 -7.62 8.40
C ALA A 59 12.11 -7.62 9.93
N TYR A 60 12.04 -6.46 10.53
CA TYR A 60 11.78 -6.33 11.96
C TYR A 60 10.37 -5.79 12.18
N PHE A 61 9.76 -6.22 13.27
CA PHE A 61 8.40 -5.84 13.60
C PHE A 61 8.39 -4.91 14.80
N LYS A 62 7.81 -3.73 14.63
CA LYS A 62 7.72 -2.72 15.68
C LYS A 62 6.26 -2.58 16.13
N PRO A 63 5.90 -3.00 17.34
CA PRO A 63 4.57 -2.76 17.87
C PRO A 63 4.39 -1.27 18.16
N GLN A 64 3.24 -0.75 17.84
CA GLN A 64 2.84 0.63 18.11
C GLN A 64 1.47 0.64 18.74
N SER A 65 1.27 1.58 19.64
CA SER A 65 0.01 1.73 20.36
C SER A 65 -0.35 3.20 20.42
N HIS A 66 -1.59 3.52 20.13
CA HIS A 66 -2.09 4.88 20.20
C HIS A 66 -3.58 4.90 20.56
N ASN A 67 -4.08 6.02 21.10
CA ASN A 67 -5.51 6.26 21.22
C ASN A 67 -6.05 6.87 19.91
N ILE A 68 -7.37 7.06 19.83
CA ILE A 68 -8.01 7.61 18.62
C ILE A 68 -7.63 9.07 18.35
N TYR A 69 -7.16 9.78 19.37
CA TYR A 69 -6.76 11.19 19.26
C TYR A 69 -5.26 11.37 19.01
N LEU A 70 -4.51 10.28 18.99
CA LEU A 70 -3.04 10.30 18.81
C LEU A 70 -2.32 11.12 19.89
N ASP A 71 -2.85 11.10 21.11
CA ASP A 71 -2.24 11.80 22.26
C ASP A 71 -1.98 10.83 23.42
N LYS A 72 -1.54 11.36 24.57
CA LYS A 72 -1.22 10.55 25.74
C LYS A 72 -2.43 10.02 26.50
N GLY A 73 -3.63 10.51 26.18
CA GLY A 73 -4.80 10.23 26.98
C GLY A 73 -4.91 11.17 28.19
N ASP A 74 -5.74 10.81 29.15
CA ASP A 74 -6.01 11.61 30.34
C ASP A 74 -6.01 10.70 31.59
N GLU A 75 -5.04 10.89 32.47
CA GLU A 75 -4.88 10.09 33.69
C GLU A 75 -6.04 10.27 34.66
N ALA A 76 -6.76 11.38 34.57
CA ALA A 76 -7.93 11.66 35.42
C ALA A 76 -9.16 10.83 35.01
N LEU A 77 -9.12 10.18 33.83
CA LEU A 77 -10.21 9.36 33.32
C LEU A 77 -9.89 7.88 33.49
N PRO A 78 -10.92 7.01 33.56
CA PRO A 78 -10.67 5.56 33.63
C PRO A 78 -10.07 5.02 32.34
N ASP A 79 -9.37 3.90 32.42
CA ASP A 79 -8.75 3.24 31.27
C ASP A 79 -9.76 2.85 30.19
N SER A 80 -11.00 2.59 30.57
CA SER A 80 -12.09 2.27 29.65
C SER A 80 -12.63 3.48 28.88
N HIS A 81 -12.25 4.71 29.28
CA HIS A 81 -12.68 5.91 28.59
C HIS A 81 -12.06 5.96 27.20
N ILE A 82 -12.82 6.48 26.22
CA ILE A 82 -12.40 6.47 24.81
C ILE A 82 -11.05 7.19 24.59
N ARG A 83 -10.74 8.21 25.41
CA ARG A 83 -9.44 8.89 25.35
C ARG A 83 -8.27 8.02 25.74
N ASN A 84 -8.50 7.03 26.59
CA ASN A 84 -7.48 6.14 27.11
C ASN A 84 -7.47 4.76 26.43
N ARG A 85 -8.48 4.47 25.61
CA ARG A 85 -8.53 3.26 24.82
C ARG A 85 -7.43 3.28 23.77
N ARG A 86 -6.68 2.19 23.67
CA ARG A 86 -5.54 2.11 22.77
C ARG A 86 -5.76 1.08 21.68
N VAL A 87 -5.34 1.45 20.48
CA VAL A 87 -5.25 0.55 19.33
C VAL A 87 -3.79 0.13 19.19
N THR A 88 -3.55 -1.15 19.17
CA THR A 88 -2.20 -1.70 19.01
C THR A 88 -2.06 -2.29 17.62
N SER A 89 -0.99 -1.92 16.95
CA SER A 89 -0.64 -2.46 15.63
C SER A 89 0.84 -2.83 15.60
N SER A 90 1.19 -3.71 14.67
CA SER A 90 2.58 -4.08 14.44
C SER A 90 2.91 -3.82 12.97
N LYS A 91 4.07 -3.22 12.73
CA LYS A 91 4.57 -2.98 11.37
C LYS A 91 5.84 -3.78 11.15
N GLY A 92 5.90 -4.48 10.02
CA GLY A 92 7.13 -5.10 9.53
C GLY A 92 7.88 -4.11 8.65
N CYS A 93 9.15 -3.90 8.93
CA CYS A 93 10.00 -2.98 8.19
C CYS A 93 11.26 -3.68 7.71
N ILE A 94 11.67 -3.39 6.49
CA ILE A 94 12.93 -3.82 5.90
C ILE A 94 13.72 -2.57 5.56
N THR A 95 14.97 -2.50 6.01
CA THR A 95 15.86 -1.35 5.75
C THR A 95 17.02 -1.76 4.86
#